data_7efca4bb841901a49b661685f30c6578
#
_entry.id   7efca4bb841901a49b661685f30c6578
#
_cell.length_a   1.000
_cell.length_b   1.000
_cell.length_c   1.000
_cell.angle_alpha   90.00
_cell.angle_beta   90.00
_cell.angle_gamma   90.00
#
_symmetry.space_group_name_H-M   'P 1'
#
loop_
_entity.id
_entity.type
_entity.pdbx_description
1 polymer ?
#
loop_
_entity_poly.entity_id
_entity_poly.type
_entity_poly.pdbx_seq_one_letter_code
_entity_poly.pdbx_strand_id
1 'polypeptide(L)'
;MQKHRLEELSSFVRDLGSECTALIMHDNSLIAGSKDGKIVSWDIDNGKQKWILNVEGPISDIAISDRIYITASAELHAVKIENGALEWTNDIGGSSDLIALSEDSIWITSSLYELDVEDYTETTLFEFNKNSKIVKTINFEEKPWFMLMRGEDLILGIGRPRCGYLIVDNSYKIIHKKIKGESPITMGIETSSGFLLGHSNGTITEIKDKQANIIQLENSPITAITSQDDFWCIGNSNGTVISSNQWEKKFVGIIDSLVNVKELIWASLSNNENYIYLLDNRDGEIKYQITHNSRTRLIKNIGSRIALSDQNGKVMLFEEETLFRRLEEKEEISDDQEKRDLLKKRLRALRT
;
A
#
# COMPACT_ATOMS: atom_id res chain seq x y z
N MET A 1 -24.47 -14.62 1.92
CA MET A 1 -23.56 -14.06 0.90
C MET A 1 -22.74 -15.17 0.29
N GLN A 2 -22.68 -15.20 -1.02
CA GLN A 2 -21.90 -16.21 -1.76
C GLN A 2 -20.39 -15.98 -1.54
N LYS A 3 -19.63 -17.07 -1.38
CA LYS A 3 -18.17 -17.00 -1.23
C LYS A 3 -17.51 -16.96 -2.63
N HIS A 4 -17.21 -15.77 -3.12
CA HIS A 4 -16.38 -15.60 -4.32
C HIS A 4 -14.92 -15.78 -3.95
N ARG A 5 -14.12 -16.39 -4.85
CA ARG A 5 -12.69 -16.47 -4.71
C ARG A 5 -12.02 -15.35 -5.50
N LEU A 6 -11.04 -14.70 -4.89
CA LEU A 6 -10.38 -13.53 -5.47
C LEU A 6 -9.73 -13.83 -6.82
N GLU A 7 -9.04 -14.97 -6.94
CA GLU A 7 -8.34 -15.36 -8.17
C GLU A 7 -9.29 -15.55 -9.37
N GLU A 8 -10.52 -15.98 -9.11
CA GLU A 8 -11.53 -16.21 -10.17
C GLU A 8 -12.13 -14.91 -10.71
N LEU A 9 -12.00 -13.83 -9.95
CA LEU A 9 -12.50 -12.51 -10.30
C LEU A 9 -11.44 -11.65 -11.00
N SER A 10 -10.14 -12.00 -10.84
CA SER A 10 -9.03 -11.24 -11.39
C SER A 10 -8.92 -11.37 -12.91
N SER A 11 -8.50 -10.31 -13.60
CA SER A 11 -8.18 -10.35 -15.04
C SER A 11 -7.03 -11.29 -15.34
N PHE A 12 -6.01 -11.30 -14.46
CA PHE A 12 -4.95 -12.30 -14.46
C PHE A 12 -4.33 -12.48 -13.06
N VAL A 13 -3.64 -13.60 -12.87
CA VAL A 13 -2.82 -13.91 -11.71
C VAL A 13 -1.39 -14.17 -12.18
N ARG A 14 -0.40 -13.64 -11.47
CA ARG A 14 1.04 -13.89 -11.67
C ARG A 14 1.69 -14.31 -10.36
N ASP A 15 2.82 -14.99 -10.45
CA ASP A 15 3.54 -15.50 -9.29
C ASP A 15 4.98 -14.98 -9.31
N LEU A 16 5.36 -14.27 -8.25
CA LEU A 16 6.73 -13.82 -8.02
C LEU A 16 7.63 -14.94 -7.48
N GLY A 17 7.04 -15.98 -6.89
CA GLY A 17 7.74 -17.06 -6.22
C GLY A 17 8.14 -16.79 -4.78
N SER A 18 8.04 -15.55 -4.32
CA SER A 18 8.33 -15.09 -2.95
C SER A 18 7.41 -13.93 -2.59
N GLU A 19 7.29 -13.63 -1.29
CA GLU A 19 6.47 -12.55 -0.75
C GLU A 19 6.69 -11.23 -1.51
N CYS A 20 5.59 -10.61 -1.96
CA CYS A 20 5.63 -9.31 -2.61
C CYS A 20 5.80 -8.21 -1.57
N THR A 21 6.86 -7.44 -1.68
CA THR A 21 7.21 -6.35 -0.75
C THR A 21 7.00 -4.97 -1.33
N ALA A 22 6.99 -4.83 -2.66
CA ALA A 22 6.74 -3.59 -3.36
C ALA A 22 5.85 -3.82 -4.58
N LEU A 23 4.90 -2.92 -4.83
CA LEU A 23 3.92 -3.04 -5.92
C LEU A 23 3.59 -1.65 -6.44
N ILE A 24 3.73 -1.44 -7.75
CA ILE A 24 3.40 -0.18 -8.40
C ILE A 24 2.83 -0.43 -9.80
N MET A 25 1.96 0.46 -10.24
CA MET A 25 1.49 0.52 -11.61
C MET A 25 1.90 1.85 -12.24
N HIS A 26 2.36 1.79 -13.48
CA HIS A 26 2.73 2.97 -14.26
C HIS A 26 2.46 2.71 -15.73
N ASP A 27 1.72 3.61 -16.37
CA ASP A 27 1.26 3.47 -17.76
C ASP A 27 0.62 2.08 -17.98
N ASN A 28 1.19 1.29 -18.90
CA ASN A 28 0.74 -0.08 -19.19
C ASN A 28 1.65 -1.14 -18.54
N SER A 29 2.23 -0.86 -17.36
CA SER A 29 3.11 -1.77 -16.63
C SER A 29 2.65 -1.97 -15.20
N LEU A 30 2.51 -3.24 -14.80
CA LEU A 30 2.40 -3.66 -13.41
C LEU A 30 3.76 -4.19 -13.00
N ILE A 31 4.37 -3.58 -11.98
CA ILE A 31 5.71 -3.91 -11.50
C ILE A 31 5.62 -4.33 -10.04
N ALA A 32 6.23 -5.47 -9.74
CA ALA A 32 6.27 -5.98 -8.38
C ALA A 32 7.68 -6.41 -7.99
N GLY A 33 8.05 -6.11 -6.77
CA GLY A 33 9.28 -6.51 -6.12
C GLY A 33 9.03 -7.53 -5.01
N SER A 34 9.95 -8.45 -4.82
CA SER A 34 9.82 -9.53 -3.85
C SER A 34 10.88 -9.48 -2.76
N LYS A 35 10.65 -10.23 -1.70
CA LYS A 35 11.54 -10.38 -0.56
C LYS A 35 12.88 -11.04 -0.90
N ASP A 36 12.94 -11.79 -1.99
CA ASP A 36 14.15 -12.47 -2.48
C ASP A 36 14.90 -11.67 -3.57
N GLY A 37 14.53 -10.40 -3.80
CA GLY A 37 15.23 -9.50 -4.72
C GLY A 37 14.79 -9.59 -6.17
N LYS A 38 13.74 -10.32 -6.48
CA LYS A 38 13.19 -10.40 -7.82
C LYS A 38 12.26 -9.23 -8.10
N ILE A 39 12.44 -8.58 -9.25
CA ILE A 39 11.54 -7.54 -9.77
C ILE A 39 11.01 -8.02 -11.11
N VAL A 40 9.69 -7.97 -11.29
CA VAL A 40 9.04 -8.38 -12.54
C VAL A 40 8.10 -7.29 -13.01
N SER A 41 8.13 -7.01 -14.29
CA SER A 41 7.16 -6.15 -14.97
C SER A 41 6.27 -6.98 -15.89
N TRP A 42 4.96 -6.74 -15.79
CA TRP A 42 3.97 -7.33 -16.68
C TRP A 42 3.20 -6.22 -17.41
N ASP A 43 2.78 -6.55 -18.62
CA ASP A 43 1.84 -5.76 -19.38
C ASP A 43 0.46 -5.83 -18.73
N ILE A 44 -0.14 -4.68 -18.43
CA ILE A 44 -1.41 -4.61 -17.70
C ILE A 44 -2.57 -5.19 -18.53
N ASP A 45 -2.59 -4.97 -19.86
CA ASP A 45 -3.73 -5.36 -20.69
C ASP A 45 -3.82 -6.87 -20.93
N ASN A 46 -2.68 -7.58 -20.95
CA ASN A 46 -2.65 -9.02 -21.28
C ASN A 46 -1.90 -9.88 -20.26
N GLY A 47 -1.30 -9.26 -19.23
CA GLY A 47 -0.53 -9.94 -18.19
C GLY A 47 0.76 -10.61 -18.68
N LYS A 48 1.25 -10.34 -19.89
CA LYS A 48 2.53 -10.90 -20.36
C LYS A 48 3.69 -10.26 -19.64
N GLN A 49 4.68 -11.07 -19.25
CA GLN A 49 5.91 -10.57 -18.67
C GLN A 49 6.65 -9.74 -19.72
N LYS A 50 6.95 -8.47 -19.36
CA LYS A 50 7.78 -7.56 -20.17
C LYS A 50 9.26 -7.86 -19.94
N TRP A 51 9.64 -7.89 -18.65
CA TRP A 51 11.01 -8.16 -18.24
C TRP A 51 11.06 -8.67 -16.79
N ILE A 52 12.23 -9.17 -16.42
CA ILE A 52 12.58 -9.61 -15.06
C ILE A 52 14.01 -9.13 -14.73
N LEU A 53 14.21 -8.70 -13.51
CA LEU A 53 15.51 -8.34 -12.94
C LEU A 53 15.64 -9.01 -11.58
N ASN A 54 16.86 -9.44 -11.24
CA ASN A 54 17.18 -9.87 -9.89
C ASN A 54 18.30 -8.99 -9.34
N VAL A 55 18.12 -8.53 -8.12
CA VAL A 55 19.10 -7.77 -7.34
C VAL A 55 19.37 -8.52 -6.03
N GLU A 56 20.38 -8.12 -5.30
CA GLU A 56 20.74 -8.77 -4.04
C GLU A 56 19.84 -8.28 -2.89
N GLY A 57 19.22 -9.22 -2.18
CA GLY A 57 18.42 -8.99 -0.98
C GLY A 57 16.99 -8.50 -1.23
N PRO A 58 16.23 -8.25 -0.17
CA PRO A 58 14.81 -7.90 -0.26
C PRO A 58 14.61 -6.53 -0.87
N ILE A 59 13.59 -6.43 -1.74
CA ILE A 59 13.12 -5.14 -2.24
C ILE A 59 12.36 -4.42 -1.11
N SER A 60 12.78 -3.21 -0.78
CA SER A 60 12.12 -2.39 0.25
C SER A 60 11.07 -1.47 -0.35
N ASP A 61 11.40 -0.77 -1.43
CA ASP A 61 10.49 0.19 -2.07
C ASP A 61 10.78 0.34 -3.57
N ILE A 62 9.79 0.80 -4.32
CA ILE A 62 9.88 1.08 -5.76
C ILE A 62 9.19 2.41 -6.06
N ALA A 63 9.87 3.30 -6.75
CA ALA A 63 9.31 4.55 -7.25
C ALA A 63 9.61 4.72 -8.76
N ILE A 64 8.75 5.42 -9.48
CA ILE A 64 8.85 5.58 -10.95
C ILE A 64 8.69 7.05 -11.34
N SER A 65 9.59 7.52 -12.19
CA SER A 65 9.45 8.76 -12.95
C SER A 65 9.92 8.54 -14.40
N ASP A 66 11.09 9.03 -14.78
CA ASP A 66 11.77 8.74 -16.05
C ASP A 66 12.45 7.36 -16.06
N ARG A 67 12.66 6.79 -14.89
CA ARG A 67 13.20 5.47 -14.60
C ARG A 67 12.44 4.82 -13.46
N ILE A 68 12.72 3.55 -13.23
CA ILE A 68 12.34 2.84 -12.03
C ILE A 68 13.50 2.92 -11.05
N TYR A 69 13.24 3.43 -9.86
CA TYR A 69 14.19 3.46 -8.74
C TYR A 69 13.77 2.41 -7.72
N ILE A 70 14.71 1.61 -7.28
CA ILE A 70 14.48 0.44 -6.43
C ILE A 70 15.46 0.48 -5.28
N THR A 71 14.97 0.40 -4.06
CA THR A 71 15.80 0.14 -2.88
C THR A 71 15.77 -1.35 -2.56
N ALA A 72 16.95 -1.93 -2.39
CA ALA A 72 17.13 -3.33 -2.01
C ALA A 72 18.34 -3.46 -1.08
N SER A 73 18.16 -4.10 0.07
CA SER A 73 19.23 -4.22 1.08
C SER A 73 19.91 -2.86 1.38
N ALA A 74 21.17 -2.70 0.99
CA ALA A 74 21.93 -1.47 1.19
C ALA A 74 22.16 -0.69 -0.13
N GLU A 75 21.36 -0.97 -1.17
CA GLU A 75 21.61 -0.42 -2.51
C GLU A 75 20.39 0.33 -3.06
N LEU A 76 20.69 1.35 -3.87
CA LEU A 76 19.76 2.01 -4.77
C LEU A 76 20.08 1.66 -6.21
N HIS A 77 19.10 1.16 -6.93
CA HIS A 77 19.21 0.83 -8.35
C HIS A 77 18.35 1.75 -9.20
N ALA A 78 18.84 2.14 -10.37
CA ALA A 78 18.04 2.76 -11.42
C ALA A 78 17.95 1.85 -12.64
N VAL A 79 16.71 1.66 -13.12
CA VAL A 79 16.37 0.65 -14.11
C VAL A 79 15.52 1.28 -15.21
N LYS A 80 15.74 0.90 -16.45
CA LYS A 80 14.92 1.34 -17.58
C LYS A 80 13.52 0.75 -17.52
N ILE A 81 12.50 1.58 -17.70
CA ILE A 81 11.10 1.18 -17.64
C ILE A 81 10.77 0.13 -18.72
N GLU A 82 11.31 0.31 -19.94
CA GLU A 82 10.91 -0.45 -21.11
C GLU A 82 11.36 -1.91 -21.07
N ASN A 83 12.55 -2.17 -20.54
CA ASN A 83 13.20 -3.48 -20.66
C ASN A 83 13.87 -4.01 -19.39
N GLY A 84 13.78 -3.28 -18.28
CA GLY A 84 14.38 -3.70 -17.02
C GLY A 84 15.92 -3.65 -17.00
N ALA A 85 16.56 -2.97 -17.94
CA ALA A 85 18.02 -2.87 -17.96
C ALA A 85 18.53 -1.99 -16.81
N LEU A 86 19.42 -2.54 -16.00
CA LEU A 86 20.08 -1.80 -14.93
C LEU A 86 20.99 -0.73 -15.55
N GLU A 87 20.80 0.54 -15.17
CA GLU A 87 21.61 1.65 -15.64
C GLU A 87 22.74 1.97 -14.67
N TRP A 88 22.43 2.00 -13.38
CA TRP A 88 23.41 2.23 -12.33
C TRP A 88 22.93 1.69 -10.98
N THR A 89 23.90 1.47 -10.10
CA THR A 89 23.69 1.08 -8.69
C THR A 89 24.55 1.96 -7.80
N ASN A 90 24.00 2.36 -6.66
CA ASN A 90 24.74 3.03 -5.59
C ASN A 90 24.60 2.25 -4.29
N ASP A 91 25.72 2.01 -3.64
CA ASP A 91 25.76 1.56 -2.25
C ASP A 91 25.46 2.76 -1.35
N ILE A 92 24.42 2.63 -0.49
CA ILE A 92 23.99 3.66 0.45
C ILE A 92 24.25 3.27 1.90
N GLY A 93 24.81 2.08 2.13
CA GLY A 93 25.05 1.55 3.47
C GLY A 93 23.75 1.32 4.26
N GLY A 94 23.83 0.68 5.40
CA GLY A 94 22.66 0.44 6.26
C GLY A 94 21.54 -0.37 5.60
N SER A 95 20.30 -0.12 5.99
CA SER A 95 19.10 -0.70 5.39
C SER A 95 18.38 0.38 4.57
N SER A 96 18.32 0.20 3.26
CA SER A 96 17.55 1.10 2.39
C SER A 96 16.06 0.87 2.59
N ASP A 97 15.33 1.94 2.93
CA ASP A 97 13.94 1.77 3.34
C ASP A 97 12.96 2.41 2.34
N LEU A 98 12.99 3.73 2.20
CA LEU A 98 11.94 4.52 1.53
C LEU A 98 12.51 5.32 0.37
N ILE A 99 11.69 5.49 -0.68
CA ILE A 99 11.99 6.34 -1.82
C ILE A 99 10.90 7.41 -1.95
N ALA A 100 11.31 8.66 -2.15
CA ALA A 100 10.43 9.71 -2.64
C ALA A 100 11.08 10.43 -3.81
N LEU A 101 10.27 10.81 -4.80
CA LEU A 101 10.74 11.45 -6.01
C LEU A 101 10.25 12.90 -6.09
N SER A 102 11.14 13.82 -6.40
CA SER A 102 10.80 15.14 -6.90
C SER A 102 11.04 15.22 -8.41
N GLU A 103 10.83 16.38 -9.01
CA GLU A 103 11.05 16.57 -10.45
C GLU A 103 12.49 16.21 -10.86
N ASP A 104 13.48 16.64 -10.08
CA ASP A 104 14.92 16.50 -10.40
C ASP A 104 15.70 15.60 -9.44
N SER A 105 15.11 15.18 -8.33
CA SER A 105 15.82 14.49 -7.25
C SER A 105 15.15 13.19 -6.83
N ILE A 106 15.97 12.29 -6.31
CA ILE A 106 15.59 11.03 -5.70
C ILE A 106 15.98 11.09 -4.23
N TRP A 107 15.00 11.03 -3.35
CA TRP A 107 15.21 11.01 -1.91
C TRP A 107 15.10 9.60 -1.37
N ILE A 108 16.06 9.20 -0.54
CA ILE A 108 16.15 7.84 0.01
C ILE A 108 16.55 7.90 1.46
N THR A 109 15.95 7.04 2.26
CA THR A 109 16.37 6.80 3.64
C THR A 109 17.17 5.52 3.75
N SER A 110 18.23 5.56 4.54
CA SER A 110 18.98 4.39 4.99
C SER A 110 19.10 4.43 6.51
N SER A 111 18.63 3.37 7.18
CA SER A 111 18.61 3.30 8.64
C SER A 111 19.57 2.22 9.14
N LEU A 112 20.27 2.51 10.23
CA LEU A 112 21.18 1.58 10.90
C LEU A 112 20.48 0.95 12.11
N TYR A 113 20.33 -0.38 12.08
CA TYR A 113 19.83 -1.15 13.21
C TYR A 113 20.99 -1.70 14.01
N GLU A 114 21.07 -1.39 15.30
CA GLU A 114 22.08 -1.89 16.22
C GLU A 114 21.53 -3.02 17.08
N LEU A 115 22.15 -4.19 16.98
CA LEU A 115 21.70 -5.39 17.72
C LEU A 115 21.84 -5.25 19.23
N ASP A 116 22.86 -4.52 19.71
CA ASP A 116 23.12 -4.35 21.14
C ASP A 116 22.06 -3.46 21.83
N VAL A 117 21.43 -2.57 21.05
CA VAL A 117 20.37 -1.65 21.53
C VAL A 117 19.01 -2.18 21.18
N GLU A 118 18.90 -3.14 20.27
CA GLU A 118 17.66 -3.68 19.71
C GLU A 118 16.76 -2.59 19.07
N ASP A 119 17.37 -1.54 18.50
CA ASP A 119 16.65 -0.42 17.90
C ASP A 119 17.48 0.22 16.76
N TYR A 120 16.83 1.11 16.02
CA TYR A 120 17.48 1.95 15.02
C TYR A 120 18.11 3.15 15.71
N THR A 121 19.40 3.39 15.45
CA THR A 121 20.18 4.40 16.14
C THR A 121 20.53 5.60 15.27
N GLU A 122 20.56 5.43 13.97
CA GLU A 122 20.88 6.47 13.01
C GLU A 122 20.13 6.27 11.69
N THR A 123 19.71 7.37 11.10
CA THR A 123 19.17 7.40 9.73
C THR A 123 19.93 8.44 8.91
N THR A 124 20.33 8.03 7.74
CA THR A 124 20.86 8.91 6.70
C THR A 124 19.82 9.13 5.62
N LEU A 125 19.46 10.37 5.38
CA LEU A 125 18.65 10.81 4.26
C LEU A 125 19.57 11.28 3.14
N PHE A 126 19.50 10.63 2.00
CA PHE A 126 20.23 10.98 0.80
C PHE A 126 19.33 11.67 -0.21
N GLU A 127 19.87 12.68 -0.85
CA GLU A 127 19.34 13.22 -2.09
C GLU A 127 20.30 12.90 -3.23
N PHE A 128 19.78 12.21 -4.22
CA PHE A 128 20.48 11.92 -5.47
C PHE A 128 19.88 12.74 -6.62
N ASN A 129 20.71 13.16 -7.55
CA ASN A 129 20.21 13.55 -8.85
C ASN A 129 19.97 12.32 -9.74
N LYS A 130 19.30 12.50 -10.86
CA LYS A 130 18.97 11.42 -11.81
C LYS A 130 20.18 10.74 -12.46
N ASN A 131 21.38 11.32 -12.31
CA ASN A 131 22.65 10.77 -12.80
C ASN A 131 23.47 10.07 -11.71
N SER A 132 22.83 9.53 -10.70
CA SER A 132 23.42 8.77 -9.58
C SER A 132 24.37 9.55 -8.64
N LYS A 133 24.44 10.88 -8.76
CA LYS A 133 25.32 11.69 -7.90
C LYS A 133 24.57 12.12 -6.63
N ILE A 134 25.19 11.90 -5.47
CA ILE A 134 24.71 12.43 -4.20
C ILE A 134 24.82 13.96 -4.25
N VAL A 135 23.69 14.63 -4.05
CA VAL A 135 23.58 16.08 -3.97
C VAL A 135 23.70 16.53 -2.51
N LYS A 136 23.02 15.80 -1.62
CA LYS A 136 22.95 16.11 -0.19
C LYS A 136 22.88 14.85 0.65
N THR A 137 23.40 14.94 1.87
CA THR A 137 23.27 13.93 2.93
C THR A 137 22.88 14.63 4.22
N ILE A 138 21.89 14.09 4.93
CA ILE A 138 21.36 14.61 6.18
C ILE A 138 21.23 13.45 7.17
N ASN A 139 21.77 13.58 8.38
CA ASN A 139 21.70 12.55 9.41
C ASN A 139 20.77 12.99 10.55
N PHE A 140 20.02 12.03 11.10
CA PHE A 140 19.19 12.18 12.30
C PHE A 140 19.04 10.83 13.00
N GLU A 141 18.57 10.84 14.24
CA GLU A 141 18.54 9.64 15.10
C GLU A 141 17.30 8.76 14.89
N GLU A 142 16.18 9.35 14.42
CA GLU A 142 14.93 8.61 14.31
C GLU A 142 14.83 7.80 13.03
N LYS A 143 14.23 6.60 13.11
CA LYS A 143 13.83 5.88 11.90
C LYS A 143 12.57 6.52 11.30
N PRO A 144 12.60 6.89 10.00
CA PRO A 144 11.42 7.20 9.23
C PRO A 144 10.67 5.89 8.88
N TRP A 145 9.36 5.91 9.09
CA TRP A 145 8.48 4.82 8.70
C TRP A 145 7.62 5.16 7.48
N PHE A 146 7.67 6.42 7.11
CA PHE A 146 6.87 6.98 6.02
C PHE A 146 7.60 8.19 5.44
N MET A 147 7.52 8.36 4.13
CA MET A 147 8.11 9.49 3.40
C MET A 147 7.23 9.85 2.21
N LEU A 148 6.99 11.15 1.99
CA LEU A 148 6.33 11.66 0.79
C LEU A 148 6.90 13.04 0.39
N MET A 149 6.84 13.33 -0.90
CA MET A 149 7.04 14.70 -1.42
C MET A 149 5.70 15.43 -1.49
N ARG A 150 5.68 16.68 -1.06
CA ARG A 150 4.54 17.59 -1.22
C ARG A 150 5.02 18.95 -1.71
N GLY A 151 4.82 19.22 -2.99
CA GLY A 151 5.48 20.35 -3.65
C GLY A 151 7.00 20.19 -3.58
N GLU A 152 7.68 21.16 -2.97
CA GLU A 152 9.14 21.13 -2.77
C GLU A 152 9.56 20.60 -1.39
N ASP A 153 8.61 20.34 -0.50
CA ASP A 153 8.87 19.86 0.85
C ASP A 153 8.84 18.33 0.92
N LEU A 154 9.85 17.75 1.56
CA LEU A 154 9.88 16.32 1.91
C LEU A 154 9.31 16.15 3.33
N ILE A 155 8.31 15.29 3.47
CA ILE A 155 7.65 14.96 4.74
C ILE A 155 8.07 13.56 5.17
N LEU A 156 8.56 13.41 6.41
CA LEU A 156 8.91 12.12 6.99
C LEU A 156 8.14 11.89 8.28
N GLY A 157 7.44 10.78 8.39
CA GLY A 157 6.87 10.31 9.65
C GLY A 157 7.92 9.53 10.43
N ILE A 158 8.24 9.97 11.66
CA ILE A 158 9.36 9.43 12.43
C ILE A 158 8.92 8.70 13.69
N GLY A 159 9.78 7.76 14.09
CA GLY A 159 9.67 6.99 15.32
C GLY A 159 10.34 7.66 16.52
N ARG A 160 10.76 6.82 17.46
CA ARG A 160 11.55 7.26 18.63
C ARG A 160 12.94 7.74 18.19
N PRO A 161 13.61 8.61 19.00
CA PRO A 161 13.19 9.06 20.33
C PRO A 161 12.19 10.23 20.31
N ARG A 162 12.16 11.11 19.28
CA ARG A 162 11.36 12.35 19.33
C ARG A 162 9.91 12.18 18.86
N CYS A 163 9.62 11.17 18.03
CA CYS A 163 8.33 10.98 17.36
C CYS A 163 7.82 12.24 16.63
N GLY A 164 6.68 12.13 15.92
CA GLY A 164 6.14 13.22 15.14
C GLY A 164 6.55 13.16 13.66
N TYR A 165 6.69 14.31 13.01
CA TYR A 165 7.13 14.34 11.62
C TYR A 165 8.20 15.41 11.37
N LEU A 166 9.04 15.17 10.39
CA LEU A 166 10.02 16.12 9.88
C LEU A 166 9.50 16.71 8.57
N ILE A 167 9.80 17.98 8.37
CA ILE A 167 9.72 18.65 7.07
C ILE A 167 11.13 19.03 6.69
N VAL A 168 11.59 18.59 5.53
CA VAL A 168 12.83 19.06 4.92
C VAL A 168 12.44 19.98 3.78
N ASP A 169 12.71 21.27 3.91
CA ASP A 169 12.37 22.26 2.90
C ASP A 169 13.45 22.33 1.79
N ASN A 170 13.17 23.06 0.74
CA ASN A 170 14.09 23.24 -0.41
C ASN A 170 15.45 23.89 -0.06
N SER A 171 15.59 24.48 1.14
CA SER A 171 16.86 24.97 1.66
C SER A 171 17.60 23.94 2.53
N TYR A 172 17.11 22.70 2.59
CA TYR A 172 17.59 21.61 3.45
C TYR A 172 17.44 21.87 4.95
N LYS A 173 16.58 22.79 5.32
CA LYS A 173 16.27 23.04 6.72
C LYS A 173 15.30 21.96 7.21
N ILE A 174 15.71 21.31 8.31
CA ILE A 174 14.87 20.33 8.99
C ILE A 174 13.99 21.06 10.02
N ILE A 175 12.68 20.85 9.90
CA ILE A 175 11.69 21.37 10.83
C ILE A 175 11.00 20.18 11.50
N HIS A 176 11.29 19.94 12.78
CA HIS A 176 10.61 18.92 13.55
C HIS A 176 9.26 19.44 14.08
N LYS A 177 8.20 18.70 13.81
CA LYS A 177 6.84 18.94 14.27
C LYS A 177 6.44 17.87 15.28
N LYS A 178 6.45 18.23 16.55
CA LYS A 178 5.92 17.38 17.63
C LYS A 178 4.41 17.25 17.52
N ILE A 179 3.92 16.04 17.75
CA ILE A 179 2.49 15.75 17.89
C ILE A 179 2.23 15.30 19.33
N LYS A 180 1.12 15.74 19.88
CA LYS A 180 0.69 15.35 21.22
C LYS A 180 0.50 13.84 21.29
N GLY A 181 1.12 13.18 22.26
CA GLY A 181 0.99 11.72 22.47
C GLY A 181 2.25 10.91 22.16
N GLU A 182 3.29 11.53 21.60
CA GLU A 182 4.64 10.95 21.40
C GLU A 182 4.63 9.52 20.84
N SER A 183 3.77 9.25 19.84
CA SER A 183 3.66 7.96 19.17
C SER A 183 4.33 8.00 17.81
N PRO A 184 5.05 6.93 17.42
CA PRO A 184 5.59 6.81 16.07
C PRO A 184 4.52 6.99 14.99
N ILE A 185 4.85 7.76 13.95
CA ILE A 185 4.05 7.87 12.74
C ILE A 185 4.52 6.79 11.78
N THR A 186 3.65 5.81 11.53
CA THR A 186 4.01 4.61 10.77
C THR A 186 3.55 4.66 9.31
N MET A 187 2.67 5.59 8.97
CA MET A 187 2.18 5.79 7.61
C MET A 187 1.60 7.17 7.41
N GLY A 188 1.41 7.54 6.17
CA GLY A 188 0.77 8.79 5.80
C GLY A 188 0.39 8.81 4.33
N ILE A 189 -0.46 9.76 3.97
CA ILE A 189 -0.91 9.97 2.61
C ILE A 189 -1.18 11.45 2.38
N GLU A 190 -0.94 11.92 1.16
CA GLU A 190 -1.34 13.24 0.74
C GLU A 190 -2.86 13.33 0.55
N THR A 191 -3.43 14.46 0.90
CA THR A 191 -4.83 14.82 0.65
C THR A 191 -4.88 16.12 -0.14
N SER A 192 -6.02 16.46 -0.74
CA SER A 192 -6.19 17.71 -1.51
C SER A 192 -5.74 18.96 -0.76
N SER A 193 -5.93 19.01 0.56
CA SER A 193 -5.66 20.20 1.40
C SER A 193 -4.45 20.05 2.34
N GLY A 194 -3.79 18.88 2.37
CA GLY A 194 -2.69 18.62 3.28
C GLY A 194 -2.20 17.20 3.26
N PHE A 195 -2.11 16.58 4.42
CA PHE A 195 -1.75 15.16 4.55
C PHE A 195 -2.33 14.57 5.84
N LEU A 196 -2.50 13.26 5.80
CA LEU A 196 -3.05 12.46 6.88
C LEU A 196 -1.97 11.50 7.39
N LEU A 197 -1.80 11.44 8.69
CA LEU A 197 -0.78 10.63 9.35
C LEU A 197 -1.42 9.61 10.29
N GLY A 198 -1.00 8.36 10.19
CA GLY A 198 -1.41 7.27 11.05
C GLY A 198 -0.32 6.89 12.04
N HIS A 199 -0.69 6.69 13.30
CA HIS A 199 0.22 6.41 14.39
C HIS A 199 0.10 4.98 14.91
N SER A 200 1.17 4.50 15.53
CA SER A 200 1.23 3.15 16.14
C SER A 200 0.31 2.97 17.35
N ASN A 201 -0.19 4.05 17.95
CA ASN A 201 -1.13 4.02 19.08
C ASN A 201 -2.60 4.27 18.68
N GLY A 202 -2.92 4.28 17.38
CA GLY A 202 -4.26 4.54 16.89
C GLY A 202 -4.64 6.03 16.77
N THR A 203 -3.72 6.92 17.03
CA THR A 203 -3.92 8.36 16.75
C THR A 203 -3.88 8.59 15.23
N ILE A 204 -4.72 9.48 14.76
CA ILE A 204 -4.71 9.99 13.40
C ILE A 204 -4.48 11.49 13.50
N THR A 205 -3.54 12.01 12.72
CA THR A 205 -3.28 13.44 12.61
C THR A 205 -3.56 13.92 11.20
N GLU A 206 -4.58 14.72 11.06
CA GLU A 206 -4.87 15.45 9.82
C GLU A 206 -4.15 16.78 9.84
N ILE A 207 -3.31 17.04 8.86
CA ILE A 207 -2.64 18.32 8.67
C ILE A 207 -3.32 19.03 7.51
N LYS A 208 -4.02 20.12 7.82
CA LYS A 208 -4.73 20.95 6.86
C LYS A 208 -4.38 22.42 7.12
N ASP A 209 -3.99 23.15 6.06
CA ASP A 209 -3.60 24.57 6.18
C ASP A 209 -2.57 24.84 7.29
N LYS A 210 -1.60 23.93 7.46
CA LYS A 210 -0.57 23.95 8.53
C LYS A 210 -1.11 23.78 9.96
N GLN A 211 -2.38 23.48 10.13
CA GLN A 211 -3.00 23.13 11.41
C GLN A 211 -3.13 21.63 11.56
N ALA A 212 -2.83 21.12 12.75
CA ALA A 212 -2.97 19.72 13.09
C ALA A 212 -4.30 19.49 13.81
N ASN A 213 -5.15 18.66 13.26
CA ASN A 213 -6.34 18.11 13.90
C ASN A 213 -6.06 16.67 14.30
N ILE A 214 -6.32 16.31 15.56
CA ILE A 214 -6.03 15.00 16.12
C ILE A 214 -7.35 14.26 16.35
N ILE A 215 -7.45 13.09 15.72
CA ILE A 215 -8.56 12.16 15.88
C ILE A 215 -7.99 10.92 16.58
N GLN A 216 -8.55 10.53 17.72
CA GLN A 216 -8.17 9.31 18.41
C GLN A 216 -9.13 8.21 18.03
N LEU A 217 -8.63 7.20 17.33
CA LEU A 217 -9.28 5.92 17.19
C LEU A 217 -8.89 5.03 18.38
N GLU A 218 -9.45 3.84 18.51
CA GLU A 218 -9.08 2.87 19.54
C GLU A 218 -7.54 2.77 19.71
N ASN A 219 -7.06 2.39 20.90
CA ASN A 219 -5.62 2.19 21.16
C ASN A 219 -5.08 0.99 20.37
N SER A 220 -5.03 1.13 19.06
CA SER A 220 -4.67 0.08 18.12
C SER A 220 -3.97 0.68 16.90
N PRO A 221 -2.80 0.17 16.51
CA PRO A 221 -2.02 0.70 15.41
C PRO A 221 -2.84 0.95 14.15
N ILE A 222 -2.65 2.10 13.52
CA ILE A 222 -3.15 2.37 12.18
C ILE A 222 -2.34 1.51 11.21
N THR A 223 -3.03 0.73 10.39
CA THR A 223 -2.43 -0.26 9.48
C THR A 223 -2.71 0.00 8.00
N ALA A 224 -3.70 0.84 7.72
CA ALA A 224 -4.06 1.18 6.34
C ALA A 224 -4.66 2.59 6.26
N ILE A 225 -4.30 3.32 5.23
CA ILE A 225 -4.84 4.65 4.91
C ILE A 225 -5.08 4.73 3.40
N THR A 226 -6.18 5.32 2.99
CA THR A 226 -6.44 5.70 1.61
C THR A 226 -7.08 7.08 1.55
N SER A 227 -6.79 7.85 0.50
CA SER A 227 -7.44 9.12 0.21
C SER A 227 -7.72 9.26 -1.28
N GLN A 228 -8.76 10.00 -1.61
CA GLN A 228 -9.06 10.45 -2.95
C GLN A 228 -9.82 11.76 -2.84
N ASP A 229 -9.29 12.82 -3.46
CA ASP A 229 -9.81 14.17 -3.31
C ASP A 229 -9.93 14.58 -1.82
N ASP A 230 -11.12 14.95 -1.35
CA ASP A 230 -11.39 15.30 0.06
C ASP A 230 -11.82 14.12 0.93
N PHE A 231 -12.01 12.95 0.31
CA PHE A 231 -12.37 11.72 1.02
C PHE A 231 -11.13 11.01 1.53
N TRP A 232 -11.20 10.52 2.76
CA TRP A 232 -10.22 9.58 3.31
C TRP A 232 -10.87 8.46 4.10
N CYS A 233 -10.19 7.34 4.17
CA CYS A 233 -10.59 6.18 4.94
C CYS A 233 -9.37 5.54 5.60
N ILE A 234 -9.53 5.07 6.83
CA ILE A 234 -8.44 4.54 7.67
C ILE A 234 -8.87 3.23 8.31
N GLY A 235 -7.95 2.28 8.35
CA GLY A 235 -8.11 1.00 9.02
C GLY A 235 -7.05 0.78 10.10
N ASN A 236 -7.41 0.00 11.13
CA ASN A 236 -6.50 -0.33 12.21
C ASN A 236 -6.34 -1.85 12.43
N SER A 237 -5.42 -2.23 13.30
CA SER A 237 -5.13 -3.63 13.61
C SER A 237 -6.22 -4.34 14.43
N ASN A 238 -7.23 -3.61 14.95
CA ASN A 238 -8.40 -4.17 15.61
C ASN A 238 -9.60 -4.37 14.66
N GLY A 239 -9.43 -4.10 13.35
CA GLY A 239 -10.48 -4.28 12.34
C GLY A 239 -11.48 -3.13 12.27
N THR A 240 -11.20 -1.99 12.89
CA THR A 240 -12.03 -0.79 12.74
C THR A 240 -11.63 -0.03 11.48
N VAL A 241 -12.64 0.34 10.70
CA VAL A 241 -12.51 1.22 9.53
C VAL A 241 -13.34 2.45 9.79
N ILE A 242 -12.74 3.63 9.65
CA ILE A 242 -13.42 4.93 9.75
C ILE A 242 -13.22 5.75 8.48
N SER A 243 -14.10 6.69 8.26
CA SER A 243 -14.13 7.53 7.07
C SER A 243 -14.38 9.00 7.39
N SER A 244 -13.88 9.90 6.55
CA SER A 244 -14.20 11.33 6.59
C SER A 244 -15.71 11.62 6.39
N ASN A 245 -16.46 10.68 5.80
CA ASN A 245 -17.93 10.74 5.68
C ASN A 245 -18.65 10.35 6.97
N GLN A 246 -17.96 10.29 8.11
CA GLN A 246 -18.50 10.07 9.46
C GLN A 246 -19.18 8.69 9.66
N TRP A 247 -18.79 7.67 8.90
CA TRP A 247 -19.18 6.30 9.19
C TRP A 247 -18.02 5.50 9.75
N GLU A 248 -18.38 4.52 10.57
CA GLU A 248 -17.47 3.56 11.17
C GLU A 248 -17.96 2.14 10.91
N LYS A 249 -17.05 1.23 10.62
CA LYS A 249 -17.31 -0.20 10.42
C LYS A 249 -16.33 -1.03 11.23
N LYS A 250 -16.84 -2.00 11.96
CA LYS A 250 -16.03 -2.94 12.75
C LYS A 250 -16.06 -4.33 12.13
N PHE A 251 -14.89 -4.88 11.92
CA PHE A 251 -14.64 -6.24 11.47
C PHE A 251 -13.89 -7.04 12.54
N VAL A 252 -13.89 -8.37 12.43
CA VAL A 252 -13.07 -9.23 13.27
C VAL A 252 -11.78 -9.58 12.53
N GLY A 253 -10.66 -8.98 12.93
CA GLY A 253 -9.35 -9.18 12.29
C GLY A 253 -8.58 -7.88 12.13
N ILE A 254 -7.54 -7.91 11.30
CA ILE A 254 -6.65 -6.77 11.01
C ILE A 254 -7.01 -6.21 9.64
N ILE A 255 -7.15 -4.91 9.53
CA ILE A 255 -7.23 -4.25 8.22
C ILE A 255 -5.81 -4.12 7.67
N ASP A 256 -5.46 -4.92 6.66
CA ASP A 256 -4.10 -4.96 6.13
C ASP A 256 -3.81 -3.86 5.10
N SER A 257 -4.80 -3.54 4.27
CA SER A 257 -4.66 -2.52 3.23
C SER A 257 -6.01 -1.94 2.85
N LEU A 258 -6.01 -0.68 2.44
CA LEU A 258 -7.17 0.05 1.92
C LEU A 258 -6.81 0.74 0.61
N VAL A 259 -7.71 0.74 -0.34
CA VAL A 259 -7.65 1.59 -1.51
C VAL A 259 -9.05 2.07 -1.89
N ASN A 260 -9.18 3.35 -2.21
CA ASN A 260 -10.43 3.91 -2.73
C ASN A 260 -10.38 3.96 -4.25
N VAL A 261 -11.39 3.39 -4.91
CA VAL A 261 -11.53 3.39 -6.36
C VAL A 261 -12.95 3.81 -6.69
N LYS A 262 -13.10 5.03 -7.19
CA LYS A 262 -14.40 5.68 -7.43
C LYS A 262 -15.26 5.71 -6.16
N GLU A 263 -16.41 5.00 -6.16
CA GLU A 263 -17.35 4.95 -5.03
C GLU A 263 -17.10 3.78 -4.08
N LEU A 264 -16.06 2.96 -4.32
CA LEU A 264 -15.80 1.75 -3.54
C LEU A 264 -14.45 1.79 -2.84
N ILE A 265 -14.45 1.34 -1.61
CA ILE A 265 -13.26 1.06 -0.84
C ILE A 265 -12.99 -0.45 -0.89
N TRP A 266 -11.82 -0.82 -1.37
CA TRP A 266 -11.28 -2.15 -1.25
C TRP A 266 -10.56 -2.26 0.08
N ALA A 267 -11.11 -3.05 0.99
CA ALA A 267 -10.54 -3.29 2.31
C ALA A 267 -10.09 -4.74 2.43
N SER A 268 -8.79 -4.96 2.55
CA SER A 268 -8.28 -6.30 2.87
C SER A 268 -8.27 -6.51 4.39
N LEU A 269 -8.73 -7.68 4.79
CA LEU A 269 -8.84 -8.08 6.18
C LEU A 269 -8.26 -9.48 6.36
N SER A 270 -7.42 -9.63 7.38
CA SER A 270 -6.90 -10.92 7.80
C SER A 270 -7.27 -11.27 9.23
N ASN A 271 -7.68 -12.52 9.42
CA ASN A 271 -7.86 -13.19 10.71
C ASN A 271 -7.53 -14.68 10.52
N ASN A 272 -8.38 -15.60 10.94
CA ASN A 272 -8.26 -17.03 10.60
C ASN A 272 -8.56 -17.30 9.12
N GLU A 273 -9.28 -16.41 8.47
CA GLU A 273 -9.56 -16.38 7.02
C GLU A 273 -9.17 -15.00 6.47
N ASN A 274 -8.94 -14.89 5.16
CA ASN A 274 -8.60 -13.63 4.52
C ASN A 274 -9.74 -13.20 3.59
N TYR A 275 -10.07 -11.91 3.65
CA TYR A 275 -11.17 -11.33 2.91
C TYR A 275 -10.77 -10.03 2.22
N ILE A 276 -11.40 -9.77 1.10
CA ILE A 276 -11.51 -8.44 0.52
C ILE A 276 -12.96 -8.02 0.61
N TYR A 277 -13.21 -6.91 1.27
CA TYR A 277 -14.52 -6.26 1.31
C TYR A 277 -14.53 -5.10 0.34
N LEU A 278 -15.59 -5.02 -0.46
CA LEU A 278 -15.89 -3.83 -1.24
C LEU A 278 -16.98 -3.05 -0.49
N LEU A 279 -16.61 -1.88 0.01
CA LEU A 279 -17.49 -1.02 0.81
C LEU A 279 -17.88 0.21 0.00
N ASP A 280 -19.13 0.63 0.10
CA ASP A 280 -19.55 1.93 -0.42
C ASP A 280 -18.84 3.05 0.38
N ASN A 281 -18.20 4.00 -0.29
CA ASN A 281 -17.44 5.05 0.38
C ASN A 281 -18.32 6.11 1.07
N ARG A 282 -19.62 6.15 0.76
CA ARG A 282 -20.59 7.12 1.32
C ARG A 282 -21.05 6.73 2.72
N ASP A 283 -21.30 5.43 2.96
CA ASP A 283 -21.96 4.93 4.18
C ASP A 283 -21.30 3.68 4.78
N GLY A 284 -20.25 3.13 4.14
CA GLY A 284 -19.55 1.92 4.59
C GLY A 284 -20.37 0.63 4.40
N GLU A 285 -21.45 0.65 3.58
CA GLU A 285 -22.20 -0.58 3.30
C GLU A 285 -21.34 -1.61 2.58
N ILE A 286 -21.37 -2.87 3.04
CA ILE A 286 -20.67 -3.96 2.39
C ILE A 286 -21.44 -4.36 1.13
N LYS A 287 -20.88 -4.05 -0.03
CA LYS A 287 -21.43 -4.47 -1.32
C LYS A 287 -21.01 -5.90 -1.65
N TYR A 288 -19.75 -6.25 -1.45
CA TYR A 288 -19.23 -7.59 -1.71
C TYR A 288 -18.25 -8.03 -0.64
N GLN A 289 -18.27 -9.35 -0.37
CA GLN A 289 -17.26 -10.04 0.45
C GLN A 289 -16.64 -11.14 -0.38
N ILE A 290 -15.33 -11.04 -0.59
CA ILE A 290 -14.55 -11.94 -1.45
C ILE A 290 -13.55 -12.67 -0.57
N THR A 291 -13.46 -14.00 -0.69
CA THR A 291 -12.51 -14.81 0.07
C THR A 291 -11.17 -14.88 -0.66
N HIS A 292 -10.08 -14.91 0.10
CA HIS A 292 -8.74 -15.14 -0.41
C HIS A 292 -8.00 -16.18 0.46
N ASN A 293 -7.17 -17.00 -0.16
CA ASN A 293 -6.48 -18.10 0.54
C ASN A 293 -5.23 -17.63 1.30
N SER A 294 -4.77 -16.40 1.04
CA SER A 294 -3.54 -15.85 1.58
C SER A 294 -3.76 -14.42 2.06
N ARG A 295 -2.94 -13.98 3.03
CA ARG A 295 -2.99 -12.61 3.51
C ARG A 295 -2.56 -11.64 2.42
N THR A 296 -3.39 -10.62 2.17
CA THR A 296 -3.06 -9.53 1.26
C THR A 296 -1.95 -8.68 1.86
N ARG A 297 -0.98 -8.30 1.04
CA ARG A 297 0.14 -7.42 1.45
C ARG A 297 -0.07 -5.99 0.98
N LEU A 298 -0.32 -5.82 -0.29
CA LEU A 298 -0.43 -4.51 -0.92
C LEU A 298 -1.65 -4.49 -1.84
N ILE A 299 -2.35 -3.36 -1.84
CA ILE A 299 -3.34 -3.02 -2.85
C ILE A 299 -2.97 -1.64 -3.41
N LYS A 300 -2.93 -1.51 -4.72
CA LYS A 300 -2.67 -0.25 -5.45
C LYS A 300 -3.68 -0.11 -6.57
N ASN A 301 -3.96 1.12 -6.97
CA ASN A 301 -4.81 1.38 -8.13
C ASN A 301 -4.21 2.43 -9.06
N ILE A 302 -4.61 2.36 -10.32
CA ILE A 302 -4.44 3.41 -11.32
C ILE A 302 -5.74 3.52 -12.11
N GLY A 303 -6.45 4.63 -11.95
CA GLY A 303 -7.81 4.78 -12.49
C GLY A 303 -8.74 3.67 -11.96
N SER A 304 -9.34 2.89 -12.87
CA SER A 304 -10.25 1.77 -12.56
C SER A 304 -9.56 0.40 -12.45
N ARG A 305 -8.23 0.34 -12.59
CA ARG A 305 -7.45 -0.88 -12.47
C ARG A 305 -6.90 -1.01 -11.07
N ILE A 306 -7.02 -2.19 -10.48
CA ILE A 306 -6.56 -2.49 -9.12
C ILE A 306 -5.57 -3.64 -9.19
N ALA A 307 -4.39 -3.44 -8.63
CA ALA A 307 -3.41 -4.51 -8.42
C ALA A 307 -3.37 -4.89 -6.94
N LEU A 308 -3.34 -6.17 -6.69
CA LEU A 308 -3.27 -6.76 -5.35
C LEU A 308 -2.14 -7.77 -5.29
N SER A 309 -1.40 -7.78 -4.20
CA SER A 309 -0.41 -8.83 -3.93
C SER A 309 -0.64 -9.49 -2.58
N ASP A 310 -0.20 -10.75 -2.46
CA ASP A 310 -0.31 -11.51 -1.23
C ASP A 310 1.06 -11.97 -0.68
N GLN A 311 1.05 -12.51 0.54
CA GLN A 311 2.26 -12.96 1.22
C GLN A 311 2.92 -14.19 0.56
N ASN A 312 2.20 -14.91 -0.32
CA ASN A 312 2.73 -16.05 -1.06
C ASN A 312 3.35 -15.64 -2.41
N GLY A 313 3.38 -14.33 -2.72
CA GLY A 313 3.95 -13.78 -3.93
C GLY A 313 3.02 -13.79 -5.13
N LYS A 314 1.72 -14.07 -4.95
CA LYS A 314 0.76 -13.89 -6.03
C LYS A 314 0.47 -12.41 -6.24
N VAL A 315 0.49 -12.00 -7.49
CA VAL A 315 0.12 -10.66 -7.95
C VAL A 315 -1.08 -10.78 -8.88
N MET A 316 -2.15 -10.07 -8.57
CA MET A 316 -3.43 -10.13 -9.28
C MET A 316 -3.80 -8.75 -9.79
N LEU A 317 -4.34 -8.70 -10.99
CA LEU A 317 -4.91 -7.49 -11.57
C LEU A 317 -6.43 -7.64 -11.73
N PHE A 318 -7.14 -6.58 -11.41
CA PHE A 318 -8.58 -6.46 -11.57
C PHE A 318 -8.88 -5.25 -12.46
N GLU A 319 -9.70 -5.46 -13.45
CA GLU A 319 -10.39 -4.41 -14.20
C GLU A 319 -11.83 -4.34 -13.70
N GLU A 320 -12.26 -3.18 -13.29
CA GLU A 320 -13.53 -2.97 -12.63
C GLU A 320 -14.71 -3.58 -13.41
N GLU A 321 -14.81 -3.32 -14.71
CA GLU A 321 -15.88 -3.87 -15.55
C GLU A 321 -15.88 -5.40 -15.57
N THR A 322 -14.71 -6.00 -15.70
CA THR A 322 -14.55 -7.46 -15.70
C THR A 322 -14.90 -8.07 -14.35
N LEU A 323 -14.50 -7.41 -13.25
CA LEU A 323 -14.82 -7.82 -11.90
C LEU A 323 -16.33 -7.86 -11.68
N PHE A 324 -17.03 -6.75 -11.92
CA PHE A 324 -18.47 -6.67 -11.67
C PHE A 324 -19.27 -7.60 -12.55
N ARG A 325 -18.95 -7.71 -13.84
CA ARG A 325 -19.56 -8.72 -14.71
C ARG A 325 -19.41 -10.14 -14.13
N ARG A 326 -18.24 -10.52 -13.65
CA ARG A 326 -18.00 -11.85 -13.06
C ARG A 326 -18.71 -12.05 -11.73
N LEU A 327 -18.90 -11.00 -10.93
CA LEU A 327 -19.69 -11.05 -9.71
C LEU A 327 -21.16 -11.27 -10.03
N GLU A 328 -21.73 -10.52 -10.99
CA GLU A 328 -23.11 -10.64 -11.42
C GLU A 328 -23.42 -12.00 -12.05
N GLU A 329 -22.59 -12.49 -12.99
CA GLU A 329 -22.74 -13.81 -13.60
C GLU A 329 -22.77 -14.95 -12.56
N LYS A 330 -21.98 -14.83 -11.51
CA LYS A 330 -21.97 -15.83 -10.42
C LYS A 330 -23.19 -15.72 -9.51
N GLU A 331 -23.70 -14.53 -9.25
CA GLU A 331 -24.94 -14.33 -8.50
C GLU A 331 -26.14 -14.93 -9.25
N GLU A 332 -26.27 -14.71 -10.56
CA GLU A 332 -27.32 -15.28 -11.39
C GLU A 332 -27.31 -16.83 -11.39
N ILE A 333 -26.11 -17.43 -11.53
CA ILE A 333 -25.95 -18.90 -11.49
C ILE A 333 -26.38 -19.47 -10.12
N SER A 334 -26.11 -18.76 -9.04
CA SER A 334 -26.51 -19.15 -7.68
C SER A 334 -28.01 -19.11 -7.49
N ASP A 335 -28.61 -18.00 -7.88
CA ASP A 335 -30.05 -17.82 -7.77
C ASP A 335 -30.82 -18.90 -8.56
N ASP A 336 -30.34 -19.25 -9.74
CA ASP A 336 -30.92 -20.33 -10.55
C ASP A 336 -30.71 -21.72 -9.91
N GLN A 337 -29.60 -21.94 -9.24
CA GLN A 337 -29.30 -23.18 -8.55
C GLN A 337 -30.16 -23.33 -7.28
N GLU A 338 -30.34 -22.27 -6.50
CA GLU A 338 -31.28 -22.24 -5.35
C GLU A 338 -32.71 -22.46 -5.79
N LYS A 339 -33.19 -21.82 -6.85
CA LYS A 339 -34.53 -22.05 -7.44
C LYS A 339 -34.70 -23.49 -7.86
N ARG A 340 -33.71 -24.10 -8.52
CA ARG A 340 -33.76 -25.51 -8.92
C ARG A 340 -33.79 -26.46 -7.71
N ASP A 341 -33.05 -26.19 -6.66
CA ASP A 341 -33.04 -27.04 -5.46
C ASP A 341 -34.33 -26.87 -4.63
N LEU A 342 -34.88 -25.66 -4.58
CA LEU A 342 -36.22 -25.42 -4.00
C LEU A 342 -37.30 -26.19 -4.76
N LEU A 343 -37.28 -26.16 -6.09
CA LEU A 343 -38.18 -26.92 -6.95
C LEU A 343 -38.06 -28.46 -6.72
N LYS A 344 -36.84 -28.96 -6.63
CA LYS A 344 -36.55 -30.38 -6.32
C LYS A 344 -37.11 -30.77 -4.94
N LYS A 345 -36.92 -29.91 -3.92
CA LYS A 345 -37.51 -30.13 -2.57
C LYS A 345 -39.03 -30.17 -2.61
N ARG A 346 -39.69 -29.23 -3.31
CA ARG A 346 -41.16 -29.23 -3.49
C ARG A 346 -41.67 -30.46 -4.22
N LEU A 347 -40.98 -30.89 -5.29
CA LEU A 347 -41.36 -32.11 -6.04
C LEU A 347 -41.19 -33.39 -5.21
N ARG A 348 -40.19 -33.46 -4.33
CA ARG A 348 -40.03 -34.59 -3.39
C ARG A 348 -41.15 -34.61 -2.34
N ALA A 349 -41.55 -33.47 -1.81
CA ALA A 349 -42.66 -33.36 -0.83
C ALA A 349 -44.05 -33.69 -1.42
N LEU A 350 -44.23 -33.57 -2.74
CA LEU A 350 -45.48 -33.95 -3.42
C LEU A 350 -45.51 -35.44 -3.79
N ARG A 351 -44.41 -36.19 -3.62
CA ARG A 351 -44.33 -37.64 -3.88
C ARG A 351 -44.44 -38.50 -2.63
N THR A 352 -44.46 -37.86 -1.46
CA THR A 352 -44.78 -38.46 -0.15
C THR A 352 -46.23 -38.18 0.22
#